data_38f1f328f9bd08ee41b0a95025ec41f0
#
_entry.id   38f1f328f9bd08ee41b0a95025ec41f0
#
_cell.length_a   1.000
_cell.length_b   1.000
_cell.length_c   1.000
_cell.angle_alpha   90.00
_cell.angle_beta   90.00
_cell.angle_gamma   90.00
#
_symmetry.space_group_name_H-M   'P 1'
#
loop_
_entity.id
_entity.type
_entity.pdbx_description
1 polymer ?
#
loop_
_entity_poly.entity_id
_entity_poly.type
_entity_poly.pdbx_seq_one_letter_code
_entity_poly.pdbx_strand_id
1 'polypeptide(L)'
;MAARLESIQRNFLWGSSEGSFKYPLVAWEKVCLPVEMGGLGIRSVVPFNQALLGKWLWRYGHEVTHLWWRVISTKYGEGQGGWSTNVCRRTHGCGIWRSINEGWESFSKHLTFVVGEGTRIRFWNDMWIGDNTLKDLYPELYVCSAVKNACISEVLWIPEGGSVRVWNLTFYRAFED
;
A
#
# COMPACT_ATOMS: atom_id res chain seq x y z
N MET A 1 1.47 -19.58 -3.09
CA MET A 1 1.52 -20.12 -4.47
C MET A 1 2.82 -19.77 -5.18
N ALA A 2 3.25 -18.52 -5.22
CA ALA A 2 4.51 -18.09 -5.87
C ALA A 2 5.75 -18.87 -5.40
N ALA A 3 5.95 -19.00 -4.08
CA ALA A 3 7.06 -19.78 -3.53
C ALA A 3 7.05 -21.28 -3.95
N ARG A 4 5.85 -21.85 -4.15
CA ARG A 4 5.73 -23.24 -4.66
C ARG A 4 6.15 -23.32 -6.12
N LEU A 5 5.85 -22.34 -6.92
CA LEU A 5 6.29 -22.26 -8.32
C LEU A 5 7.82 -22.13 -8.39
N GLU A 6 8.42 -21.27 -7.57
CA GLU A 6 9.89 -21.19 -7.49
C GLU A 6 10.54 -22.48 -7.02
N SER A 7 9.92 -23.21 -6.10
CA SER A 7 10.40 -24.52 -5.70
C SER A 7 10.38 -25.52 -6.86
N ILE A 8 9.33 -25.52 -7.68
CA ILE A 8 9.24 -26.36 -8.87
C ILE A 8 10.31 -25.98 -9.90
N GLN A 9 10.52 -24.68 -10.15
CA GLN A 9 11.56 -24.20 -11.05
C GLN A 9 12.97 -24.61 -10.59
N ARG A 10 13.27 -24.47 -9.30
CA ARG A 10 14.53 -24.90 -8.71
C ARG A 10 14.74 -26.40 -8.87
N ASN A 11 13.73 -27.21 -8.54
CA ASN A 11 13.79 -28.65 -8.66
C ASN A 11 14.02 -29.08 -10.11
N PHE A 12 13.36 -28.44 -11.05
CA PHE A 12 13.56 -28.68 -12.48
C PHE A 12 15.00 -28.34 -12.92
N LEU A 13 15.49 -27.15 -12.57
CA LEU A 13 16.83 -26.70 -12.95
C LEU A 13 17.94 -27.62 -12.43
N TRP A 14 17.79 -28.07 -11.17
CA TRP A 14 18.78 -28.94 -10.54
C TRP A 14 18.54 -30.44 -10.81
N GLY A 15 17.50 -30.77 -11.58
CA GLY A 15 17.17 -32.17 -11.91
C GLY A 15 16.78 -33.01 -10.68
N SER A 16 16.21 -32.37 -9.65
CA SER A 16 15.64 -33.08 -8.51
C SER A 16 14.30 -33.70 -8.92
N SER A 17 14.14 -35.01 -8.71
CA SER A 17 12.89 -35.75 -8.95
C SER A 17 12.39 -36.40 -7.65
N GLU A 18 11.16 -36.92 -7.67
CA GLU A 18 10.63 -37.71 -6.55
C GLU A 18 11.58 -38.87 -6.26
N GLY A 19 12.24 -38.84 -5.09
CA GLY A 19 13.21 -39.85 -4.65
C GLY A 19 14.69 -39.51 -4.89
N SER A 20 15.03 -38.42 -5.60
CA SER A 20 16.43 -38.01 -5.82
C SER A 20 16.58 -36.50 -5.55
N PHE A 21 16.97 -36.15 -4.34
CA PHE A 21 17.31 -34.78 -4.00
C PHE A 21 18.72 -34.43 -4.47
N LYS A 22 18.87 -33.35 -5.24
CA LYS A 22 20.16 -32.80 -5.64
C LYS A 22 20.40 -31.46 -4.99
N TYR A 23 21.60 -31.24 -4.47
CA TYR A 23 21.99 -29.97 -3.89
C TYR A 23 22.15 -28.92 -4.98
N PRO A 24 21.59 -27.70 -4.77
CA PRO A 24 21.80 -26.60 -5.68
C PRO A 24 23.26 -26.12 -5.62
N LEU A 25 23.93 -26.05 -6.77
CA LEU A 25 25.34 -25.63 -6.87
C LEU A 25 25.48 -24.10 -6.72
N VAL A 26 24.41 -23.35 -7.03
CA VAL A 26 24.38 -21.90 -7.02
C VAL A 26 23.10 -21.44 -6.30
N ALA A 27 23.20 -20.38 -5.50
CA ALA A 27 22.05 -19.80 -4.84
C ALA A 27 21.00 -19.30 -5.86
N TRP A 28 19.71 -19.49 -5.56
CA TRP A 28 18.61 -19.14 -6.48
C TRP A 28 18.61 -17.67 -6.85
N GLU A 29 18.98 -16.80 -5.93
CA GLU A 29 19.10 -15.36 -6.12
C GLU A 29 20.13 -15.04 -7.23
N LYS A 30 21.24 -15.76 -7.27
CA LYS A 30 22.25 -15.61 -8.33
C LYS A 30 21.76 -16.10 -9.68
N VAL A 31 20.99 -17.18 -9.70
CA VAL A 31 20.36 -17.73 -10.92
C VAL A 31 19.37 -16.70 -11.50
N CYS A 32 18.67 -15.99 -10.65
CA CYS A 32 17.69 -14.96 -11.05
C CYS A 32 18.31 -13.63 -11.49
N LEU A 33 19.61 -13.42 -11.31
CA LEU A 33 20.28 -12.21 -11.81
C LEU A 33 20.19 -12.10 -13.34
N PRO A 34 20.21 -10.88 -13.89
CA PRO A 34 20.36 -10.66 -15.33
C PRO A 34 21.57 -11.38 -15.92
N VAL A 35 21.49 -11.73 -17.19
CA VAL A 35 22.59 -12.43 -17.89
C VAL A 35 23.88 -11.60 -17.87
N GLU A 36 23.76 -10.28 -17.97
CA GLU A 36 24.88 -9.32 -17.91
C GLU A 36 25.59 -9.35 -16.54
N MET A 37 24.89 -9.79 -15.49
CA MET A 37 25.42 -9.95 -14.12
C MET A 37 25.82 -11.40 -13.79
N GLY A 38 25.88 -12.25 -14.79
CA GLY A 38 26.29 -13.67 -14.65
C GLY A 38 25.19 -14.61 -14.16
N GLY A 39 23.91 -14.16 -14.16
CA GLY A 39 22.75 -14.99 -13.90
C GLY A 39 22.18 -15.62 -15.18
N LEU A 40 21.08 -16.36 -15.03
CA LEU A 40 20.32 -16.93 -16.15
C LEU A 40 19.12 -16.05 -16.56
N GLY A 41 18.91 -14.90 -15.93
CA GLY A 41 17.78 -14.01 -16.20
C GLY A 41 16.41 -14.62 -15.84
N ILE A 42 16.38 -15.68 -15.02
CA ILE A 42 15.13 -16.31 -14.58
C ILE A 42 14.43 -15.34 -13.63
N ARG A 43 13.19 -14.98 -13.97
CA ARG A 43 12.41 -14.03 -13.17
C ARG A 43 12.03 -14.65 -11.82
N SER A 44 12.42 -14.01 -10.72
CA SER A 44 11.94 -14.38 -9.39
C SER A 44 10.41 -14.21 -9.30
N VAL A 45 9.68 -15.27 -9.02
CA VAL A 45 8.22 -15.32 -9.05
C VAL A 45 7.62 -14.59 -7.85
N VAL A 46 8.27 -14.62 -6.69
CA VAL A 46 7.74 -14.01 -5.47
C VAL A 46 7.62 -12.50 -5.60
N PRO A 47 8.68 -11.72 -5.87
CA PRO A 47 8.56 -10.28 -6.04
C PRO A 47 7.73 -9.89 -7.27
N PHE A 48 7.78 -10.69 -8.35
CA PHE A 48 6.94 -10.46 -9.51
C PHE A 48 5.45 -10.61 -9.19
N ASN A 49 5.07 -11.63 -8.42
CA ASN A 49 3.69 -11.80 -7.97
C ASN A 49 3.24 -10.66 -7.06
N GLN A 50 4.12 -10.19 -6.17
CA GLN A 50 3.82 -9.01 -5.32
C GLN A 50 3.56 -7.76 -6.17
N ALA A 51 4.37 -7.52 -7.19
CA ALA A 51 4.17 -6.39 -8.11
C ALA A 51 2.84 -6.51 -8.89
N LEU A 52 2.49 -7.72 -9.35
CA LEU A 52 1.20 -7.97 -10.01
C LEU A 52 0.00 -7.74 -9.08
N LEU A 53 0.11 -8.15 -7.81
CA LEU A 53 -0.93 -7.89 -6.81
C LEU A 53 -1.00 -6.40 -6.46
N GLY A 54 0.15 -5.72 -6.37
CA GLY A 54 0.23 -4.27 -6.16
C GLY A 54 -0.49 -3.46 -7.24
N LYS A 55 -0.48 -3.94 -8.49
CA LYS A 55 -1.26 -3.32 -9.58
C LYS A 55 -2.76 -3.25 -9.25
N TRP A 56 -3.32 -4.25 -8.58
CA TRP A 56 -4.73 -4.24 -8.18
C TRP A 56 -5.01 -3.26 -7.06
N LEU A 57 -4.06 -3.07 -6.13
CA LEU A 57 -4.15 -2.02 -5.10
C LEU A 57 -4.12 -0.63 -5.73
N TRP A 58 -3.21 -0.40 -6.68
CA TRP A 58 -3.17 0.83 -7.46
C TRP A 58 -4.50 1.13 -8.16
N ARG A 59 -5.03 0.14 -8.90
CA ARG A 59 -6.32 0.27 -9.59
C ARG A 59 -7.46 0.56 -8.62
N TYR A 60 -7.47 -0.08 -7.45
CA TYR A 60 -8.50 0.17 -6.44
C TYR A 60 -8.52 1.63 -6.00
N GLY A 61 -7.38 2.24 -5.79
CA GLY A 61 -7.28 3.66 -5.44
C GLY A 61 -7.75 4.64 -6.52
N HIS A 62 -7.76 4.23 -7.80
CA HIS A 62 -8.01 5.10 -8.95
C HIS A 62 -9.34 4.81 -9.68
N GLU A 63 -9.76 3.56 -9.76
CA GLU A 63 -10.91 3.13 -10.58
C GLU A 63 -12.22 3.08 -9.77
N VAL A 64 -12.50 4.10 -8.97
CA VAL A 64 -13.64 4.15 -8.02
C VAL A 64 -15.03 4.05 -8.69
N THR A 65 -15.14 4.37 -9.97
CA THR A 65 -16.40 4.31 -10.71
C THR A 65 -16.70 2.93 -11.31
N HIS A 66 -15.72 2.03 -11.33
CA HIS A 66 -15.85 0.72 -11.97
C HIS A 66 -16.70 -0.25 -11.14
N LEU A 67 -17.47 -1.11 -11.83
CA LEU A 67 -18.33 -2.09 -11.19
C LEU A 67 -17.58 -3.02 -10.23
N TRP A 68 -16.40 -3.50 -10.64
CA TRP A 68 -15.58 -4.38 -9.80
C TRP A 68 -15.15 -3.68 -8.49
N TRP A 69 -14.84 -2.38 -8.54
CA TRP A 69 -14.51 -1.59 -7.36
C TRP A 69 -15.71 -1.54 -6.39
N ARG A 70 -16.91 -1.26 -6.91
CA ARG A 70 -18.15 -1.22 -6.12
C ARG A 70 -18.43 -2.55 -5.44
N VAL A 71 -18.22 -3.67 -6.14
CA VAL A 71 -18.39 -5.02 -5.56
C VAL A 71 -17.41 -5.26 -4.42
N ILE A 72 -16.14 -4.87 -4.59
CA ILE A 72 -15.09 -5.03 -3.59
C ILE A 72 -15.36 -4.11 -2.39
N SER A 73 -15.64 -2.82 -2.60
CA SER A 73 -15.91 -1.86 -1.53
C SER A 73 -17.15 -2.23 -0.72
N THR A 74 -18.22 -2.70 -1.37
CA THR A 74 -19.42 -3.19 -0.69
C THR A 74 -19.15 -4.43 0.17
N LYS A 75 -18.31 -5.34 -0.34
CA LYS A 75 -18.03 -6.60 0.36
C LYS A 75 -17.06 -6.46 1.52
N TYR A 76 -16.04 -5.65 1.39
CA TYR A 76 -14.94 -5.53 2.36
C TYR A 76 -14.98 -4.23 3.14
N GLY A 77 -15.79 -3.27 2.72
CA GLY A 77 -15.78 -1.91 3.23
C GLY A 77 -14.58 -1.10 2.71
N GLU A 78 -14.72 0.20 2.73
CA GLU A 78 -13.64 1.10 2.37
C GLU A 78 -12.76 1.37 3.59
N GLY A 79 -11.45 1.28 3.40
CA GLY A 79 -10.46 1.76 4.36
C GLY A 79 -10.42 3.29 4.36
N GLN A 80 -9.65 3.84 5.27
CA GLN A 80 -9.53 5.28 5.41
C GLN A 80 -8.98 5.94 4.12
N GLY A 81 -9.60 7.02 3.70
CA GLY A 81 -9.27 7.72 2.45
C GLY A 81 -9.69 6.97 1.18
N GLY A 82 -10.29 5.78 1.27
CA GLY A 82 -10.71 4.99 0.10
C GLY A 82 -9.56 4.45 -0.76
N TRP A 83 -8.32 4.42 -0.23
CA TRP A 83 -7.15 3.91 -0.95
C TRP A 83 -7.01 2.40 -0.89
N SER A 84 -7.57 1.78 0.15
CA SER A 84 -7.60 0.33 0.36
C SER A 84 -8.94 -0.08 0.94
N THR A 85 -9.16 -1.38 1.08
CA THR A 85 -10.31 -1.90 1.83
C THR A 85 -9.96 -2.11 3.31
N ASN A 86 -10.98 -2.27 4.13
CA ASN A 86 -10.78 -2.73 5.50
C ASN A 86 -10.18 -4.14 5.52
N VAL A 87 -9.47 -4.46 6.60
CA VAL A 87 -8.87 -5.79 6.80
C VAL A 87 -9.95 -6.85 6.92
N CYS A 88 -9.92 -7.86 6.07
CA CYS A 88 -10.84 -8.97 6.14
C CYS A 88 -10.48 -9.91 7.29
N ARG A 89 -11.26 -9.87 8.37
CA ARG A 89 -11.08 -10.73 9.55
C ARG A 89 -11.79 -12.10 9.44
N ARG A 90 -12.62 -12.29 8.40
CA ARG A 90 -13.37 -13.53 8.21
C ARG A 90 -12.50 -14.62 7.62
N THR A 91 -12.61 -15.83 8.13
CA THR A 91 -11.87 -17.03 7.66
C THR A 91 -12.34 -17.52 6.30
N HIS A 92 -13.63 -17.35 5.98
CA HIS A 92 -14.25 -17.85 4.76
C HIS A 92 -14.81 -16.71 3.89
N GLY A 93 -14.78 -16.91 2.58
CA GLY A 93 -15.37 -15.96 1.62
C GLY A 93 -14.53 -14.73 1.30
N CYS A 94 -13.29 -14.63 1.80
CA CYS A 94 -12.43 -13.49 1.55
C CYS A 94 -11.67 -13.55 0.21
N GLY A 95 -11.61 -14.73 -0.42
CA GLY A 95 -11.07 -14.92 -1.77
C GLY A 95 -9.71 -14.28 -2.02
N ILE A 96 -9.43 -14.07 -3.29
CA ILE A 96 -8.17 -13.48 -3.80
C ILE A 96 -7.94 -12.05 -3.28
N TRP A 97 -9.00 -11.25 -3.07
CA TRP A 97 -8.85 -9.87 -2.63
C TRP A 97 -8.18 -9.73 -1.26
N ARG A 98 -8.38 -10.69 -0.38
CA ARG A 98 -7.66 -10.72 0.91
C ARG A 98 -6.14 -10.74 0.69
N SER A 99 -5.65 -11.64 -0.16
CA SER A 99 -4.20 -11.74 -0.44
C SER A 99 -3.65 -10.50 -1.13
N ILE A 100 -4.47 -9.81 -1.94
CA ILE A 100 -4.11 -8.52 -2.54
C ILE A 100 -3.98 -7.46 -1.44
N ASN A 101 -4.99 -7.35 -0.57
CA ASN A 101 -5.04 -6.33 0.47
C ASN A 101 -3.98 -6.55 1.59
N GLU A 102 -3.56 -7.78 1.84
CA GLU A 102 -2.43 -8.10 2.73
C GLU A 102 -1.12 -7.44 2.28
N GLY A 103 -0.97 -7.17 0.98
CA GLY A 103 0.17 -6.44 0.42
C GLY A 103 0.12 -4.92 0.61
N TRP A 104 -0.96 -4.36 1.13
CA TRP A 104 -1.16 -2.91 1.24
C TRP A 104 -0.08 -2.21 2.05
N GLU A 105 0.30 -2.74 3.19
CA GLU A 105 1.31 -2.12 4.06
C GLU A 105 2.67 -1.98 3.38
N SER A 106 3.08 -2.99 2.63
CA SER A 106 4.31 -2.92 1.84
C SER A 106 4.19 -1.99 0.63
N PHE A 107 3.04 -2.04 -0.06
CA PHE A 107 2.76 -1.24 -1.24
C PHE A 107 2.65 0.26 -0.92
N SER A 108 1.95 0.62 0.16
CA SER A 108 1.72 2.02 0.54
C SER A 108 3.00 2.80 0.83
N LYS A 109 4.06 2.12 1.27
CA LYS A 109 5.39 2.75 1.49
C LYS A 109 6.05 3.27 0.21
N HIS A 110 5.58 2.83 -0.95
CA HIS A 110 6.10 3.25 -2.26
C HIS A 110 5.16 4.26 -2.95
N LEU A 111 4.12 4.74 -2.24
CA LEU A 111 3.18 5.72 -2.76
C LEU A 111 3.56 7.12 -2.30
N THR A 112 3.49 8.06 -3.22
CA THR A 112 3.54 9.49 -2.91
C THR A 112 2.18 10.09 -3.24
N PHE A 113 1.60 10.80 -2.27
CA PHE A 113 0.32 11.47 -2.47
C PHE A 113 0.54 12.85 -3.10
N VAL A 114 -0.16 13.11 -4.19
CA VAL A 114 -0.28 14.46 -4.75
C VAL A 114 -1.57 15.07 -4.25
N VAL A 115 -1.46 16.16 -3.52
CA VAL A 115 -2.63 16.85 -2.95
C VAL A 115 -3.34 17.63 -4.06
N GLY A 116 -4.49 17.10 -4.51
CA GLY A 116 -5.43 17.82 -5.38
C GLY A 116 -6.40 18.63 -4.55
N GLU A 117 -7.65 18.18 -4.48
CA GLU A 117 -8.70 18.80 -3.64
C GLU A 117 -8.54 18.48 -2.15
N GLY A 118 -7.74 17.49 -1.80
CA GLY A 118 -7.45 17.10 -0.42
C GLY A 118 -8.56 16.33 0.30
N THR A 119 -9.61 15.89 -0.42
CA THR A 119 -10.79 15.22 0.15
C THR A 119 -10.51 13.79 0.63
N ARG A 120 -9.47 13.15 0.14
CA ARG A 120 -9.13 11.76 0.43
C ARG A 120 -7.85 11.58 1.25
N ILE A 121 -7.10 12.64 1.47
CA ILE A 121 -5.81 12.63 2.17
C ILE A 121 -6.02 13.18 3.57
N ARG A 122 -5.65 12.40 4.57
CA ARG A 122 -5.75 12.81 5.98
C ARG A 122 -4.57 13.68 6.35
N PHE A 123 -4.88 14.82 6.97
CA PHE A 123 -3.89 15.82 7.35
C PHE A 123 -2.78 15.25 8.24
N TRP A 124 -3.14 14.52 9.30
CA TRP A 124 -2.19 14.01 10.29
C TRP A 124 -1.55 12.66 9.94
N ASN A 125 -2.30 11.78 9.28
CA ASN A 125 -1.97 10.37 9.23
C ASN A 125 -1.39 9.88 7.89
N ASP A 126 -1.50 10.67 6.83
CA ASP A 126 -0.98 10.31 5.51
C ASP A 126 0.31 11.08 5.21
N MET A 127 1.22 10.47 4.46
CA MET A 127 2.46 11.09 4.02
C MET A 127 2.19 11.94 2.76
N TRP A 128 1.82 13.19 2.95
CA TRP A 128 1.52 14.11 1.85
C TRP A 128 2.52 15.28 1.77
N ILE A 129 3.39 15.40 2.76
CA ILE A 129 4.49 16.37 2.81
C ILE A 129 5.74 15.68 3.37
N GLY A 130 6.82 15.65 2.59
CA GLY A 130 8.05 14.95 3.00
C GLY A 130 7.87 13.43 3.12
N ASP A 131 8.75 12.79 3.90
CA ASP A 131 8.87 11.34 4.03
C ASP A 131 8.21 10.78 5.31
N ASN A 132 7.62 11.64 6.14
CA ASN A 132 6.99 11.27 7.40
C ASN A 132 5.57 11.84 7.51
N THR A 133 4.75 11.24 8.35
CA THR A 133 3.43 11.79 8.66
C THR A 133 3.57 13.00 9.59
N LEU A 134 2.65 13.96 9.50
CA LEU A 134 2.65 15.11 10.43
C LEU A 134 2.45 14.67 11.89
N LYS A 135 1.75 13.56 12.11
CA LYS A 135 1.61 12.94 13.43
C LYS A 135 2.95 12.51 14.02
N ASP A 136 3.86 11.99 13.20
CA ASP A 136 5.18 11.50 13.65
C ASP A 136 6.15 12.67 13.83
N LEU A 137 6.02 13.71 13.01
CA LEU A 137 6.85 14.93 13.12
C LEU A 137 6.43 15.82 14.29
N TYR A 138 5.13 15.90 14.57
CA TYR A 138 4.56 16.79 15.60
C TYR A 138 3.57 16.03 16.51
N PRO A 139 4.04 15.05 17.29
CA PRO A 139 3.18 14.21 18.13
C PRO A 139 2.41 15.00 19.19
N GLU A 140 2.99 16.06 19.73
CA GLU A 140 2.35 16.92 20.72
C GLU A 140 1.16 17.67 20.14
N LEU A 141 1.31 18.24 18.95
CA LEU A 141 0.23 18.92 18.23
C LEU A 141 -0.88 17.92 17.84
N TYR A 142 -0.51 16.71 17.41
CA TYR A 142 -1.47 15.66 17.09
C TYR A 142 -2.32 15.27 18.31
N VAL A 143 -1.70 15.15 19.49
CA VAL A 143 -2.42 14.81 20.75
C VAL A 143 -3.45 15.88 21.09
N CYS A 144 -3.09 17.15 20.94
CA CYS A 144 -3.94 18.30 21.25
C CYS A 144 -4.96 18.62 20.14
N SER A 145 -4.84 18.04 18.95
CA SER A 145 -5.75 18.29 17.83
C SER A 145 -7.14 17.73 18.10
N ALA A 146 -8.17 18.56 17.89
CA ALA A 146 -9.57 18.19 17.97
C ALA A 146 -9.99 17.27 16.80
N VAL A 147 -9.31 17.40 15.64
CA VAL A 147 -9.68 16.75 14.37
C VAL A 147 -8.58 15.82 13.86
N LYS A 148 -8.34 14.72 14.58
CA LYS A 148 -7.25 13.77 14.30
C LYS A 148 -7.36 13.02 12.96
N ASN A 149 -8.57 12.89 12.44
CA ASN A 149 -8.86 12.14 11.20
C ASN A 149 -9.33 13.03 10.05
N ALA A 150 -9.28 14.35 10.22
CA ALA A 150 -9.72 15.29 9.18
C ALA A 150 -8.90 15.15 7.90
N CYS A 151 -9.58 15.27 6.76
CA CYS A 151 -8.94 15.40 5.46
C CYS A 151 -8.33 16.79 5.28
N ILE A 152 -7.38 16.91 4.36
CA ILE A 152 -6.73 18.21 4.07
C ILE A 152 -7.77 19.27 3.66
N SER A 153 -8.79 18.89 2.89
CA SER A 153 -9.89 19.81 2.48
C SER A 153 -10.71 20.35 3.63
N GLU A 154 -10.77 19.66 4.77
CA GLU A 154 -11.50 20.10 5.96
C GLU A 154 -10.66 21.07 6.82
N VAL A 155 -9.36 20.93 6.73
CA VAL A 155 -8.39 21.74 7.50
C VAL A 155 -7.88 22.93 6.71
N LEU A 156 -7.80 22.81 5.38
CA LEU A 156 -7.34 23.84 4.47
C LEU A 156 -8.50 24.28 3.57
N TRP A 157 -9.13 25.39 3.86
CA TRP A 157 -10.30 25.87 3.17
C TRP A 157 -10.12 27.28 2.57
N ILE A 158 -10.96 27.65 1.64
CA ILE A 158 -10.99 28.98 1.06
C ILE A 158 -12.17 29.73 1.70
N PRO A 159 -11.96 30.82 2.46
CA PRO A 159 -13.03 31.63 3.00
C PRO A 159 -13.91 32.21 1.88
N GLU A 160 -15.21 32.41 2.16
CA GLU A 160 -16.11 33.02 1.21
C GLU A 160 -15.60 34.42 0.81
N GLY A 161 -15.45 34.64 -0.52
CA GLY A 161 -14.87 35.84 -1.08
C GLY A 161 -13.35 35.98 -1.06
N GLY A 162 -12.63 34.97 -0.54
CA GLY A 162 -11.17 34.92 -0.54
C GLY A 162 -10.61 34.13 -1.72
N SER A 163 -9.38 34.45 -2.16
CA SER A 163 -8.63 33.67 -3.15
C SER A 163 -7.48 32.85 -2.52
N VAL A 164 -7.26 33.00 -1.23
CA VAL A 164 -6.16 32.36 -0.50
C VAL A 164 -6.70 31.28 0.41
N ARG A 165 -6.06 30.11 0.41
CA ARG A 165 -6.38 29.01 1.33
C ARG A 165 -5.87 29.35 2.73
N VAL A 166 -6.72 29.09 3.74
CA VAL A 166 -6.42 29.35 5.16
C VAL A 166 -6.49 28.03 5.94
N TRP A 167 -5.57 27.85 6.85
CA TRP A 167 -5.57 26.70 7.77
C TRP A 167 -6.60 26.90 8.89
N ASN A 168 -7.45 25.90 9.10
CA ASN A 168 -8.44 25.85 10.19
C ASN A 168 -8.18 24.62 11.06
N LEU A 169 -7.14 24.70 11.87
CA LEU A 169 -6.79 23.67 12.85
C LEU A 169 -7.35 24.05 14.20
N THR A 170 -8.16 23.17 14.79
CA THR A 170 -8.72 23.36 16.13
C THR A 170 -8.00 22.46 17.12
N PHE A 171 -7.55 23.05 18.24
CA PHE A 171 -6.87 22.36 19.33
C PHE A 171 -7.69 22.46 20.62
N TYR A 172 -7.63 21.40 21.46
CA TYR A 172 -8.32 21.39 22.78
C TYR A 172 -7.64 22.26 23.85
N ARG A 173 -6.37 22.61 23.66
CA ARG A 173 -5.62 23.52 24.52
C ARG A 173 -5.05 24.66 23.70
N ALA A 174 -5.17 25.88 24.21
CA ALA A 174 -4.37 26.98 23.71
C ALA A 174 -2.90 26.69 24.00
N PHE A 175 -2.03 26.88 23.02
CA PHE A 175 -0.59 26.89 23.29
C PHE A 175 -0.32 28.20 24.02
N GLU A 176 0.15 28.10 25.25
CA GLU A 176 0.79 29.22 25.95
C GLU A 176 2.22 29.31 25.36
N ASP A 177 2.57 30.50 24.86
CA ASP A 177 3.89 30.84 24.33
C ASP A 177 4.96 30.78 25.40
#